data_ef7a80b8662bc9b97d311a9a0daf3fc5
#
_entry.id   ef7a80b8662bc9b97d311a9a0daf3fc5
#
_cell.length_a   1.000
_cell.length_b   1.000
_cell.length_c   1.000
_cell.angle_alpha   90.00
_cell.angle_beta   90.00
_cell.angle_gamma   90.00
#
_symmetry.space_group_name_H-M   'P 1'
#
loop_
_entity.id
_entity.type
_entity.pdbx_description
1 polymer ?
#
loop_
_entity_poly.entity_id
_entity_poly.type
_entity_poly.pdbx_seq_one_letter_code
_entity_poly.pdbx_strand_id
1 'polypeptide(L)'
;MDRRDFVKLAGFAGLSLFFPSVLGKEAHADPAVWGGPYFLHMHAAGGWDPTMFCDAKLTAPGVTPTYENRLFTEVADINGIVVPTATASGKFLLRNNGNPIEDPQNFFTTVGRDVLVLNGIDTQTNNHDTGVQGLACGHNDVELPALAALFAGKVARQINVPMAFLAGGQYNRTGDVVGLSRFPGDKVELLTDPFKAAPRDEKALLSELAVRRLTELRDERIARLESKTTLPRTKRTLAAFREAAKGGASVNLLKSVASAEPPTIDSFANDLAPDTQAYLTAPVNQNTGALSRFVDLGRPLETILRCFQAGVSASATYAQGGFDTHSDHDVAQGNALSVFLARLRYVLLRAQQMGLRDKLFIMVTSDFGRTPRYNTGNGKDHWNVTSTLLFGPGIRGGRAIGKTDEGHKALRVARGNVTQVLPDKDTNGVRIHPSHLHRELRRVLGVDQTPFIGEFPLPATDEPLPLLA
;
A
#
# COMPACT_ATOMS: atom_id res chain seq x y z
N MET A 1 -5.19 -7.79 -37.81
CA MET A 1 -5.62 -7.57 -36.40
C MET A 1 -6.72 -8.58 -36.10
N ASP A 2 -6.46 -9.52 -35.23
CA ASP A 2 -7.38 -10.60 -34.85
C ASP A 2 -8.53 -10.05 -33.99
N ARG A 3 -9.69 -10.72 -34.02
CA ARG A 3 -10.84 -10.38 -33.15
C ARG A 3 -10.45 -10.33 -31.65
N ARG A 4 -9.51 -11.17 -31.22
CA ARG A 4 -8.97 -11.17 -29.86
C ARG A 4 -8.18 -9.91 -29.52
N ASP A 5 -7.39 -9.40 -30.47
CA ASP A 5 -6.60 -8.18 -30.29
C ASP A 5 -7.50 -6.94 -30.26
N PHE A 6 -8.56 -6.95 -31.07
CA PHE A 6 -9.58 -5.90 -31.02
C PHE A 6 -10.35 -5.88 -29.69
N VAL A 7 -10.70 -7.05 -29.14
CA VAL A 7 -11.38 -7.14 -27.84
C VAL A 7 -10.45 -6.72 -26.69
N LYS A 8 -9.17 -7.07 -26.76
CA LYS A 8 -8.17 -6.60 -25.79
C LYS A 8 -7.98 -5.08 -25.88
N LEU A 9 -7.89 -4.54 -27.08
CA LEU A 9 -7.74 -3.10 -27.32
C LEU A 9 -8.99 -2.32 -26.88
N ALA A 10 -10.18 -2.82 -27.19
CA ALA A 10 -11.44 -2.24 -26.75
C ALA A 10 -11.62 -2.33 -25.22
N GLY A 11 -11.14 -3.43 -24.59
CA GLY A 11 -11.05 -3.58 -23.16
C GLY A 11 -10.06 -2.60 -22.52
N PHE A 12 -8.89 -2.39 -23.12
CA PHE A 12 -7.90 -1.41 -22.64
C PHE A 12 -8.36 0.03 -22.83
N ALA A 13 -8.91 0.38 -23.99
CA ALA A 13 -9.46 1.72 -24.20
C ALA A 13 -10.67 2.02 -23.31
N GLY A 14 -11.45 1.01 -22.96
CA GLY A 14 -12.56 1.14 -21.99
C GLY A 14 -12.11 1.25 -20.56
N LEU A 15 -10.99 0.61 -20.16
CA LEU A 15 -10.46 0.58 -18.80
C LEU A 15 -9.69 1.85 -18.42
N SER A 16 -9.08 2.54 -19.39
CA SER A 16 -8.37 3.80 -19.12
C SER A 16 -9.27 5.02 -18.98
N LEU A 17 -10.59 4.87 -19.22
CA LEU A 17 -11.54 5.98 -19.26
C LEU A 17 -12.65 5.90 -18.21
N PHE A 18 -12.60 4.96 -17.26
CA PHE A 18 -13.56 4.92 -16.16
C PHE A 18 -13.13 5.85 -15.02
N PHE A 19 -13.50 7.11 -15.14
CA PHE A 19 -13.48 8.05 -14.01
C PHE A 19 -14.92 8.45 -13.67
N PRO A 20 -15.62 7.75 -12.78
CA PRO A 20 -16.83 8.33 -12.25
C PRO A 20 -16.45 9.31 -11.13
N SER A 21 -16.30 10.58 -11.48
CA SER A 21 -16.51 11.64 -10.51
C SER A 21 -18.02 11.66 -10.22
N VAL A 22 -18.44 10.90 -9.23
CA VAL A 22 -19.84 10.82 -8.86
C VAL A 22 -20.13 11.84 -7.78
N LEU A 23 -21.13 12.63 -8.06
CA LEU A 23 -21.96 13.40 -7.15
C LEU A 23 -21.45 14.78 -6.72
N GLY A 24 -22.01 15.77 -7.37
CA GLY A 24 -22.31 17.02 -6.76
C GLY A 24 -21.67 18.26 -7.35
N LYS A 25 -22.50 18.98 -8.06
CA LYS A 25 -22.39 20.34 -8.57
C LYS A 25 -21.59 20.52 -9.86
N GLU A 26 -22.30 20.94 -10.87
CA GLU A 26 -21.76 21.62 -12.05
C GLU A 26 -20.90 22.80 -11.61
N ALA A 27 -19.60 22.64 -11.70
CA ALA A 27 -18.67 23.74 -11.67
C ALA A 27 -17.69 23.52 -12.83
N HIS A 28 -17.84 24.31 -13.86
CA HIS A 28 -16.83 24.55 -14.88
C HIS A 28 -15.69 25.36 -14.25
N ALA A 29 -14.98 24.77 -13.30
CA ALA A 29 -13.73 25.30 -12.79
C ALA A 29 -12.61 24.37 -13.25
N ASP A 30 -11.45 24.91 -13.55
CA ASP A 30 -10.22 24.13 -13.69
C ASP A 30 -10.16 23.10 -12.55
N PRO A 31 -9.75 21.85 -12.80
CA PRO A 31 -9.73 20.85 -11.75
C PRO A 31 -8.88 21.39 -10.61
N ALA A 32 -9.53 21.66 -9.49
CA ALA A 32 -8.84 22.17 -8.32
C ALA A 32 -7.82 21.11 -7.88
N VAL A 33 -6.57 21.54 -7.74
CA VAL A 33 -5.46 20.65 -7.37
C VAL A 33 -5.59 20.26 -5.90
N TRP A 34 -5.69 18.96 -5.60
CA TRP A 34 -5.73 18.48 -4.23
C TRP A 34 -4.35 18.66 -3.57
N GLY A 35 -4.30 19.44 -2.50
CA GLY A 35 -3.07 19.77 -1.78
C GLY A 35 -2.76 18.86 -0.58
N GLY A 36 -3.50 17.78 -0.39
CA GLY A 36 -3.39 16.87 0.77
C GLY A 36 -4.43 17.14 1.86
N PRO A 37 -4.53 16.27 2.87
CA PRO A 37 -3.67 15.08 3.09
C PRO A 37 -3.86 13.96 2.06
N TYR A 38 -2.89 13.05 2.03
CA TYR A 38 -2.85 11.88 1.15
C TYR A 38 -2.84 10.59 1.97
N PHE A 39 -3.33 9.49 1.39
CA PHE A 39 -3.31 8.18 2.03
C PHE A 39 -2.73 7.11 1.12
N LEU A 40 -1.69 6.39 1.60
CA LEU A 40 -1.06 5.27 0.91
C LEU A 40 -1.19 4.01 1.77
N HIS A 41 -1.81 2.96 1.23
CA HIS A 41 -1.79 1.63 1.82
C HIS A 41 -0.78 0.76 1.08
N MET A 42 0.30 0.37 1.75
CA MET A 42 1.29 -0.58 1.24
C MET A 42 1.04 -1.96 1.88
N HIS A 43 0.94 -3.00 1.08
CA HIS A 43 0.59 -4.33 1.52
C HIS A 43 1.65 -5.37 1.11
N ALA A 44 2.20 -6.08 2.08
CA ALA A 44 3.10 -7.21 1.90
C ALA A 44 2.27 -8.48 1.73
N ALA A 45 1.97 -8.84 0.48
CA ALA A 45 1.02 -9.90 0.13
C ALA A 45 1.60 -11.29 0.32
N GLY A 46 0.93 -12.10 1.11
CA GLY A 46 1.28 -13.49 1.39
C GLY A 46 1.58 -13.79 2.86
N GLY A 47 1.56 -12.82 3.76
CA GLY A 47 1.85 -13.02 5.18
C GLY A 47 3.34 -12.87 5.49
N TRP A 48 3.74 -11.68 5.92
CA TRP A 48 5.12 -11.43 6.35
C TRP A 48 5.45 -12.03 7.71
N ASP A 49 6.74 -12.15 8.03
CA ASP A 49 7.20 -12.55 9.37
C ASP A 49 7.70 -11.32 10.16
N PRO A 50 6.91 -10.76 11.07
CA PRO A 50 7.31 -9.60 11.87
C PRO A 50 8.56 -9.85 12.71
N THR A 51 8.84 -11.11 13.03
CA THR A 51 10.01 -11.48 13.84
C THR A 51 11.33 -11.27 13.12
N MET A 52 11.31 -11.13 11.78
CA MET A 52 12.50 -10.84 11.00
C MET A 52 12.86 -9.34 10.95
N PHE A 53 11.99 -8.42 11.47
CA PHE A 53 12.28 -6.99 11.34
C PHE A 53 11.73 -6.06 12.43
N CYS A 54 10.57 -6.33 13.04
CA CYS A 54 9.94 -5.37 13.99
C CYS A 54 9.40 -5.99 15.30
N ASP A 55 9.40 -7.32 15.42
CA ASP A 55 9.03 -8.06 16.64
C ASP A 55 9.97 -9.27 16.81
N ALA A 56 11.27 -9.02 16.69
CA ALA A 56 12.30 -10.05 16.70
C ALA A 56 12.37 -10.81 18.03
N LYS A 57 12.61 -12.12 17.94
CA LYS A 57 12.68 -13.02 19.09
C LYS A 57 13.88 -13.96 18.98
N LEU A 58 14.57 -14.14 20.10
CA LEU A 58 15.56 -15.20 20.23
C LEU A 58 14.86 -16.49 20.66
N THR A 59 15.44 -17.64 20.27
CA THR A 59 14.99 -18.94 20.78
C THR A 59 15.21 -18.97 22.30
N ALA A 60 14.13 -19.16 23.07
CA ALA A 60 14.20 -19.26 24.54
C ALA A 60 14.06 -20.71 24.97
N PRO A 61 15.11 -21.35 25.51
CA PRO A 61 15.04 -22.73 26.02
C PRO A 61 14.01 -22.85 27.15
N GLY A 62 13.22 -23.92 27.11
CA GLY A 62 12.22 -24.22 28.17
C GLY A 62 10.87 -23.55 28.01
N VAL A 63 10.64 -22.72 27.01
CA VAL A 63 9.34 -22.15 26.67
C VAL A 63 8.62 -23.03 25.66
N THR A 64 7.32 -23.36 25.87
CA THR A 64 6.54 -24.21 24.95
C THR A 64 5.19 -23.55 24.68
N PRO A 65 4.79 -23.34 23.41
CA PRO A 65 5.58 -23.51 22.19
C PRO A 65 6.68 -22.45 22.07
N THR A 66 7.88 -22.86 21.71
CA THR A 66 9.04 -21.99 21.57
C THR A 66 9.06 -21.39 20.16
N TYR A 67 9.36 -20.11 20.07
CA TYR A 67 9.75 -19.51 18.80
C TYR A 67 11.09 -20.07 18.34
N GLU A 68 11.18 -20.50 17.09
CA GLU A 68 12.39 -21.04 16.49
C GLU A 68 13.05 -19.98 15.61
N ASN A 69 14.19 -19.47 16.07
CA ASN A 69 15.01 -18.52 15.32
C ASN A 69 16.28 -19.22 14.81
N ARG A 70 16.57 -19.06 13.52
CA ARG A 70 17.78 -19.59 12.84
C ARG A 70 18.63 -18.49 12.22
N LEU A 71 18.20 -17.22 12.28
CA LEU A 71 18.75 -16.15 11.44
C LEU A 71 19.69 -15.20 12.18
N PHE A 72 19.38 -14.89 13.44
CA PHE A 72 20.12 -13.87 14.18
C PHE A 72 20.39 -14.30 15.61
N THR A 73 21.44 -13.73 16.19
CA THR A 73 21.93 -14.06 17.55
C THR A 73 21.67 -12.94 18.56
N GLU A 74 21.38 -11.74 18.08
CA GLU A 74 21.16 -10.57 18.93
C GLU A 74 19.98 -9.73 18.42
N VAL A 75 19.34 -9.05 19.35
CA VAL A 75 18.24 -8.11 19.10
C VAL A 75 18.49 -6.80 19.86
N ALA A 76 17.93 -5.71 19.33
CA ALA A 76 17.88 -4.43 20.02
C ALA A 76 16.43 -3.95 20.16
N ASP A 77 16.14 -3.24 21.24
CA ASP A 77 14.88 -2.52 21.42
C ASP A 77 15.08 -1.07 21.00
N ILE A 78 14.31 -0.63 20.01
CA ILE A 78 14.27 0.74 19.52
C ILE A 78 12.87 1.29 19.84
N ASN A 79 12.71 1.90 21.01
CA ASN A 79 11.43 2.47 21.45
C ASN A 79 10.28 1.43 21.48
N GLY A 80 10.55 0.23 21.96
CA GLY A 80 9.59 -0.87 22.02
C GLY A 80 9.50 -1.70 20.73
N ILE A 81 10.21 -1.32 19.68
CA ILE A 81 10.33 -2.09 18.42
C ILE A 81 11.56 -3.00 18.55
N VAL A 82 11.34 -4.30 18.64
CA VAL A 82 12.44 -5.26 18.77
C VAL A 82 12.90 -5.69 17.39
N VAL A 83 14.17 -5.41 17.08
CA VAL A 83 14.77 -5.67 15.77
C VAL A 83 15.96 -6.61 15.85
N PRO A 84 16.20 -7.47 14.84
CA PRO A 84 17.43 -8.26 14.78
C PRO A 84 18.64 -7.37 14.44
N THR A 85 19.79 -7.62 15.09
CA THR A 85 20.98 -6.77 14.92
C THR A 85 22.21 -7.53 14.46
N ALA A 86 22.41 -8.77 14.90
CA ALA A 86 23.60 -9.54 14.58
C ALA A 86 23.28 -11.00 14.23
N THR A 87 24.17 -11.60 13.47
CA THR A 87 24.27 -13.06 13.20
C THR A 87 25.54 -13.60 13.84
N ALA A 88 25.72 -14.89 13.81
CA ALA A 88 26.99 -15.52 14.29
C ALA A 88 28.23 -15.02 13.53
N SER A 89 28.06 -14.45 12.32
CA SER A 89 29.15 -13.99 11.45
C SER A 89 29.23 -12.47 11.27
N GLY A 90 28.39 -11.70 11.96
CA GLY A 90 28.39 -10.23 11.87
C GLY A 90 27.01 -9.61 11.92
N LYS A 91 26.85 -8.48 11.29
CA LYS A 91 25.60 -7.73 11.27
C LYS A 91 24.46 -8.47 10.57
N PHE A 92 23.25 -8.40 11.13
CA PHE A 92 22.06 -8.91 10.46
C PHE A 92 21.61 -7.95 9.36
N LEU A 93 21.56 -8.47 8.13
CA LEU A 93 21.15 -7.71 6.95
C LEU A 93 20.06 -8.47 6.19
N LEU A 94 19.00 -7.79 5.83
CA LEU A 94 18.03 -8.32 4.90
C LEU A 94 18.61 -8.30 3.49
N ARG A 95 18.51 -9.42 2.80
CA ARG A 95 19.20 -9.65 1.53
C ARG A 95 18.23 -10.06 0.44
N ASN A 96 18.49 -9.62 -0.78
CA ASN A 96 17.84 -10.14 -1.97
C ASN A 96 18.88 -10.90 -2.81
N ASN A 97 18.64 -12.18 -3.05
CA ASN A 97 19.56 -13.07 -3.78
C ASN A 97 21.01 -12.97 -3.25
N GLY A 98 21.18 -13.02 -1.91
CA GLY A 98 22.45 -12.93 -1.24
C GLY A 98 23.03 -11.52 -1.06
N ASN A 99 22.50 -10.51 -1.75
CA ASN A 99 23.00 -9.14 -1.69
C ASN A 99 22.27 -8.32 -0.61
N PRO A 100 22.97 -7.59 0.28
CA PRO A 100 22.34 -6.76 1.30
C PRO A 100 21.56 -5.60 0.65
N ILE A 101 20.34 -5.37 1.11
CA ILE A 101 19.50 -4.24 0.66
C ILE A 101 19.10 -3.36 1.83
N GLU A 102 18.72 -3.95 2.96
CA GLU A 102 18.24 -3.20 4.10
C GLU A 102 18.76 -3.79 5.41
N ASP A 103 18.87 -2.92 6.37
CA ASP A 103 19.29 -3.20 7.74
C ASP A 103 18.14 -2.79 8.66
N PRO A 104 17.47 -3.75 9.32
CA PRO A 104 16.33 -3.43 10.17
C PRO A 104 16.66 -2.44 11.30
N GLN A 105 17.84 -2.57 11.92
CA GLN A 105 18.29 -1.68 12.98
C GLN A 105 18.45 -0.25 12.43
N ASN A 106 19.16 -0.08 11.31
CA ASN A 106 19.33 1.22 10.67
C ASN A 106 17.97 1.77 10.17
N PHE A 107 17.12 0.92 9.60
CA PHE A 107 15.78 1.33 9.17
C PHE A 107 15.02 1.97 10.34
N PHE A 108 14.83 1.26 11.43
CA PHE A 108 14.07 1.78 12.57
C PHE A 108 14.78 2.88 13.36
N THR A 109 16.11 2.94 13.35
CA THR A 109 16.85 4.07 13.92
C THR A 109 16.57 5.35 13.11
N THR A 110 16.52 5.25 11.79
CA THR A 110 16.30 6.38 10.88
C THR A 110 14.84 6.84 10.90
N VAL A 111 13.89 5.91 10.78
CA VAL A 111 12.46 6.25 10.70
C VAL A 111 11.72 6.16 12.05
N GLY A 112 12.39 5.67 13.09
CA GLY A 112 11.78 5.26 14.35
C GLY A 112 11.01 6.37 15.06
N ARG A 113 11.38 7.62 14.89
CA ARG A 113 10.65 8.76 15.48
C ARG A 113 9.28 9.00 14.83
N ASP A 114 9.12 8.59 13.57
CA ASP A 114 7.94 8.85 12.76
C ASP A 114 7.00 7.64 12.66
N VAL A 115 7.47 6.45 13.05
CA VAL A 115 6.70 5.21 12.92
C VAL A 115 6.01 4.85 14.23
N LEU A 116 4.73 4.48 14.13
CA LEU A 116 4.03 3.69 15.14
C LEU A 116 3.96 2.24 14.64
N VAL A 117 4.48 1.31 15.43
CA VAL A 117 4.36 -0.12 15.17
C VAL A 117 3.25 -0.70 16.07
N LEU A 118 2.29 -1.37 15.47
CA LEU A 118 1.30 -2.16 16.21
C LEU A 118 1.70 -3.63 16.09
N ASN A 119 2.13 -4.24 17.19
CA ASN A 119 2.50 -5.65 17.27
C ASN A 119 1.36 -6.48 17.88
N GLY A 120 1.30 -7.76 17.56
CA GLY A 120 0.31 -8.67 18.13
C GLY A 120 -1.11 -8.37 17.66
N ILE A 121 -1.31 -7.93 16.43
CA ILE A 121 -2.62 -7.81 15.81
C ILE A 121 -3.11 -9.23 15.50
N ASP A 122 -4.21 -9.64 16.12
CA ASP A 122 -4.90 -10.90 15.83
C ASP A 122 -5.85 -10.69 14.64
N THR A 123 -5.47 -11.21 13.49
CA THR A 123 -6.28 -11.14 12.26
C THR A 123 -7.48 -12.07 12.30
N GLN A 124 -7.53 -12.99 13.26
CA GLN A 124 -8.59 -14.00 13.43
C GLN A 124 -8.74 -14.93 12.22
N THR A 125 -7.75 -14.98 11.35
CA THR A 125 -7.78 -15.80 10.14
C THR A 125 -6.39 -16.25 9.72
N ASN A 126 -6.33 -17.39 9.01
CA ASN A 126 -5.16 -17.91 8.30
C ASN A 126 -5.47 -18.04 6.79
N ASN A 127 -6.52 -17.37 6.30
CA ASN A 127 -6.88 -17.34 4.89
C ASN A 127 -6.47 -16.02 4.26
N HIS A 128 -5.80 -16.05 3.12
CA HIS A 128 -5.28 -14.87 2.44
C HIS A 128 -6.36 -13.84 2.10
N ASP A 129 -7.46 -14.29 1.46
CA ASP A 129 -8.51 -13.37 1.03
C ASP A 129 -9.13 -12.63 2.23
N THR A 130 -9.41 -13.39 3.32
CA THR A 130 -9.96 -12.83 4.56
C THR A 130 -8.95 -11.92 5.27
N GLY A 131 -7.66 -12.29 5.31
CA GLY A 131 -6.60 -11.48 5.93
C GLY A 131 -6.38 -10.16 5.18
N VAL A 132 -6.27 -10.22 3.87
CA VAL A 132 -6.18 -9.05 3.00
C VAL A 132 -7.40 -8.14 3.20
N GLN A 133 -8.61 -8.70 3.20
CA GLN A 133 -9.85 -7.97 3.43
C GLN A 133 -9.85 -7.30 4.82
N GLY A 134 -9.61 -8.07 5.88
CA GLY A 134 -9.62 -7.58 7.27
C GLY A 134 -8.67 -6.40 7.45
N LEU A 135 -7.43 -6.50 6.95
CA LEU A 135 -6.43 -5.43 7.05
C LEU A 135 -6.68 -4.26 6.10
N ALA A 136 -7.45 -4.43 5.02
CA ALA A 136 -7.77 -3.36 4.09
C ALA A 136 -9.04 -2.57 4.48
N CYS A 137 -10.03 -3.21 5.12
CA CYS A 137 -11.33 -2.58 5.42
C CYS A 137 -11.78 -2.66 6.89
N GLY A 138 -11.11 -3.47 7.73
CA GLY A 138 -11.42 -3.62 9.16
C GLY A 138 -12.51 -4.65 9.47
N HIS A 139 -12.90 -5.50 8.50
CA HIS A 139 -13.95 -6.50 8.69
C HIS A 139 -13.64 -7.79 7.91
N ASN A 140 -13.68 -8.93 8.58
CA ASN A 140 -13.37 -10.23 7.98
C ASN A 140 -14.55 -10.83 7.21
N ASP A 141 -15.77 -10.68 7.72
CA ASP A 141 -16.95 -11.37 7.20
C ASP A 141 -17.74 -10.55 6.17
N VAL A 142 -17.59 -9.23 6.17
CA VAL A 142 -18.31 -8.32 5.27
C VAL A 142 -17.34 -7.56 4.40
N GLU A 143 -17.53 -7.61 3.08
CA GLU A 143 -16.73 -6.88 2.11
C GLU A 143 -17.04 -5.37 2.15
N LEU A 144 -16.48 -4.68 3.14
CA LEU A 144 -16.57 -3.23 3.22
C LEU A 144 -15.63 -2.55 2.20
N PRO A 145 -15.83 -1.26 1.87
CA PRO A 145 -14.87 -0.51 1.07
C PRO A 145 -13.50 -0.47 1.75
N ALA A 146 -12.43 -0.54 0.94
CA ALA A 146 -11.07 -0.32 1.43
C ALA A 146 -10.96 1.06 2.10
N LEU A 147 -10.17 1.19 3.17
CA LEU A 147 -9.95 2.48 3.85
C LEU A 147 -9.45 3.55 2.86
N ALA A 148 -8.59 3.16 1.92
CA ALA A 148 -8.10 4.05 0.86
C ALA A 148 -9.26 4.57 -0.01
N ALA A 149 -10.23 3.72 -0.34
CA ALA A 149 -11.41 4.13 -1.11
C ALA A 149 -12.34 5.04 -0.30
N LEU A 150 -12.54 4.76 0.99
CA LEU A 150 -13.32 5.63 1.88
C LEU A 150 -12.69 7.02 1.99
N PHE A 151 -11.37 7.09 2.16
CA PHE A 151 -10.65 8.35 2.21
C PHE A 151 -10.74 9.12 0.89
N ALA A 152 -10.53 8.45 -0.25
CA ALA A 152 -10.71 9.07 -1.56
C ALA A 152 -12.14 9.56 -1.78
N GLY A 153 -13.14 8.80 -1.34
CA GLY A 153 -14.55 9.19 -1.41
C GLY A 153 -14.88 10.43 -0.58
N LYS A 154 -14.24 10.58 0.59
CA LYS A 154 -14.31 11.82 1.38
C LYS A 154 -13.77 13.00 0.59
N VAL A 155 -12.58 12.87 0.00
CA VAL A 155 -11.92 13.94 -0.76
C VAL A 155 -12.72 14.28 -2.03
N ALA A 156 -13.14 13.28 -2.80
CA ALA A 156 -13.88 13.47 -4.04
C ALA A 156 -15.24 14.19 -3.87
N ARG A 157 -15.80 14.20 -2.65
CA ARG A 157 -16.99 14.97 -2.32
C ARG A 157 -16.71 16.45 -2.03
N GLN A 158 -15.48 16.77 -1.71
CA GLN A 158 -15.07 18.16 -1.41
C GLN A 158 -14.55 18.86 -2.66
N ILE A 159 -13.85 18.13 -3.51
CA ILE A 159 -13.14 18.67 -4.67
C ILE A 159 -13.10 17.60 -5.78
N ASN A 160 -13.14 18.03 -7.03
CA ASN A 160 -13.03 17.11 -8.17
C ASN A 160 -11.57 16.69 -8.39
N VAL A 161 -11.20 15.53 -7.87
CA VAL A 161 -9.87 14.91 -8.06
C VAL A 161 -9.96 13.86 -9.16
N PRO A 162 -9.24 14.00 -10.28
CA PRO A 162 -9.44 13.17 -11.47
C PRO A 162 -9.30 11.66 -11.24
N MET A 163 -8.33 11.25 -10.43
CA MET A 163 -8.06 9.85 -10.06
C MET A 163 -7.99 9.74 -8.54
N ALA A 164 -9.06 10.11 -7.86
CA ALA A 164 -9.07 10.22 -6.41
C ALA A 164 -8.54 8.95 -5.70
N PHE A 165 -8.84 7.76 -6.24
CA PHE A 165 -8.36 6.47 -5.75
C PHE A 165 -7.56 5.70 -6.80
N LEU A 166 -6.25 5.54 -6.58
CA LEU A 166 -5.35 4.70 -7.38
C LEU A 166 -5.25 3.29 -6.80
N ALA A 167 -5.77 2.31 -7.51
CA ALA A 167 -5.88 0.94 -7.04
C ALA A 167 -4.76 0.05 -7.61
N GLY A 168 -3.71 -0.17 -6.84
CA GLY A 168 -2.59 -1.08 -7.15
C GLY A 168 -2.43 -2.22 -6.15
N GLY A 169 -3.29 -2.30 -5.13
CA GLY A 169 -3.30 -3.36 -4.12
C GLY A 169 -4.20 -4.53 -4.49
N GLN A 170 -4.27 -5.52 -3.60
CA GLN A 170 -5.11 -6.71 -3.78
C GLN A 170 -6.58 -6.46 -3.46
N TYR A 171 -6.88 -5.65 -2.45
CA TYR A 171 -8.24 -5.32 -2.04
C TYR A 171 -8.60 -3.88 -2.39
N ASN A 172 -9.50 -3.69 -3.35
CA ASN A 172 -9.82 -2.40 -3.94
C ASN A 172 -11.33 -2.13 -4.00
N ARG A 173 -12.13 -2.69 -3.08
CA ARG A 173 -13.57 -2.42 -3.01
C ARG A 173 -13.82 -0.94 -2.73
N THR A 174 -14.70 -0.34 -3.51
CA THR A 174 -15.00 1.10 -3.40
C THR A 174 -16.31 1.39 -2.67
N GLY A 175 -17.21 0.42 -2.59
CA GLY A 175 -18.57 0.63 -2.04
C GLY A 175 -19.35 1.74 -2.76
N ASP A 176 -19.04 1.99 -4.02
CA ASP A 176 -19.63 3.05 -4.84
C ASP A 176 -19.41 4.49 -4.28
N VAL A 177 -18.50 4.67 -3.28
CA VAL A 177 -18.23 6.01 -2.72
C VAL A 177 -17.26 6.82 -3.57
N VAL A 178 -16.45 6.15 -4.40
CA VAL A 178 -15.48 6.75 -5.32
C VAL A 178 -15.28 5.86 -6.54
N GLY A 179 -14.86 6.45 -7.65
CA GLY A 179 -14.41 5.71 -8.83
C GLY A 179 -13.04 5.05 -8.62
N LEU A 180 -12.88 3.85 -9.19
CA LEU A 180 -11.63 3.10 -9.17
C LEU A 180 -10.78 3.47 -10.39
N SER A 181 -9.56 3.94 -10.15
CA SER A 181 -8.53 4.09 -11.19
C SER A 181 -7.47 3.03 -10.99
N ARG A 182 -7.37 2.06 -11.91
CA ARG A 182 -6.35 1.02 -11.81
C ARG A 182 -4.97 1.61 -12.02
N PHE A 183 -4.08 1.30 -11.09
CA PHE A 183 -2.68 1.69 -11.18
C PHE A 183 -1.88 0.60 -11.92
N PRO A 184 -1.28 0.91 -13.08
CA PRO A 184 -0.59 -0.10 -13.91
C PRO A 184 0.84 -0.42 -13.44
N GLY A 185 1.23 -0.03 -12.23
CA GLY A 185 2.58 -0.24 -11.70
C GLY A 185 3.61 0.61 -12.42
N ASP A 186 4.59 -0.03 -13.05
CA ASP A 186 5.68 0.60 -13.82
C ASP A 186 5.26 1.06 -15.23
N LYS A 187 4.02 0.74 -15.65
CA LYS A 187 3.51 1.05 -17.00
C LYS A 187 2.68 2.31 -17.04
N VAL A 188 3.13 3.35 -16.36
CA VAL A 188 2.41 4.65 -16.26
C VAL A 188 2.17 5.29 -17.62
N GLU A 189 3.07 5.10 -18.56
CA GLU A 189 2.93 5.63 -19.93
C GLU A 189 1.67 5.09 -20.61
N LEU A 190 1.19 3.89 -20.23
CA LEU A 190 -0.07 3.36 -20.75
C LEU A 190 -1.31 4.14 -20.26
N LEU A 191 -1.22 4.90 -19.18
CA LEU A 191 -2.28 5.83 -18.76
C LEU A 191 -2.36 7.04 -19.69
N THR A 192 -1.25 7.47 -20.22
CA THR A 192 -1.15 8.65 -21.08
C THR A 192 -1.21 8.34 -22.56
N ASP A 193 -0.82 7.11 -22.93
CA ASP A 193 -0.85 6.63 -24.31
C ASP A 193 -1.34 5.16 -24.36
N PRO A 194 -2.67 4.96 -24.17
CA PRO A 194 -3.26 3.62 -24.10
C PRO A 194 -3.20 2.84 -25.42
N PHE A 195 -2.74 3.48 -26.51
CA PHE A 195 -2.65 2.84 -27.82
C PHE A 195 -1.26 2.27 -28.13
N LYS A 196 -0.32 2.37 -27.21
CA LYS A 196 0.97 1.67 -27.32
C LYS A 196 0.85 0.22 -26.85
N ALA A 197 1.57 -0.70 -27.51
CA ALA A 197 1.64 -2.10 -27.07
C ALA A 197 2.54 -2.27 -25.86
N ALA A 198 3.63 -1.51 -25.80
CA ALA A 198 4.53 -1.42 -24.68
C ALA A 198 5.01 0.04 -24.49
N PRO A 199 5.41 0.43 -23.28
CA PRO A 199 5.84 1.80 -22.97
C PRO A 199 6.97 2.33 -23.90
N ARG A 200 7.86 1.45 -24.35
CA ARG A 200 9.02 1.78 -25.17
C ARG A 200 8.75 1.72 -26.69
N ASP A 201 7.54 1.37 -27.09
CA ASP A 201 7.22 1.31 -28.51
C ASP A 201 7.14 2.72 -29.09
N GLU A 202 7.95 3.00 -30.10
CA GLU A 202 7.91 4.27 -30.82
C GLU A 202 6.63 4.44 -31.63
N LYS A 203 6.01 3.32 -32.06
CA LYS A 203 4.81 3.33 -32.89
C LYS A 203 3.58 2.98 -32.05
N ALA A 204 2.55 3.81 -32.14
CA ALA A 204 1.22 3.48 -31.66
C ALA A 204 0.63 2.30 -32.43
N LEU A 205 -0.12 1.42 -31.76
CA LEU A 205 -0.84 0.29 -32.40
C LEU A 205 -1.90 0.75 -33.38
N LEU A 206 -2.38 1.97 -33.26
CA LEU A 206 -3.40 2.56 -34.12
C LEU A 206 -2.90 3.86 -34.72
N SER A 207 -3.25 4.11 -35.98
CA SER A 207 -3.02 5.39 -36.62
C SER A 207 -3.90 6.49 -35.98
N GLU A 208 -3.48 7.74 -36.08
CA GLU A 208 -4.26 8.88 -35.59
C GLU A 208 -5.68 8.92 -36.18
N LEU A 209 -5.83 8.55 -37.44
CA LEU A 209 -7.14 8.44 -38.09
C LEU A 209 -8.02 7.38 -37.42
N ALA A 210 -7.44 6.21 -37.09
CA ALA A 210 -8.16 5.14 -36.38
C ALA A 210 -8.56 5.58 -34.97
N VAL A 211 -7.69 6.27 -34.25
CA VAL A 211 -7.97 6.82 -32.91
C VAL A 211 -9.11 7.83 -32.98
N ARG A 212 -9.08 8.75 -33.94
CA ARG A 212 -10.16 9.73 -34.17
C ARG A 212 -11.47 9.04 -34.43
N ARG A 213 -11.51 8.07 -35.33
CA ARG A 213 -12.72 7.32 -35.70
C ARG A 213 -13.31 6.53 -34.51
N LEU A 214 -12.45 5.90 -33.73
CA LEU A 214 -12.88 5.21 -32.50
C LEU A 214 -13.49 6.18 -31.47
N THR A 215 -12.91 7.37 -31.36
CA THR A 215 -13.42 8.43 -30.47
C THR A 215 -14.80 8.89 -30.92
N GLU A 216 -14.99 9.16 -32.20
CA GLU A 216 -16.30 9.53 -32.78
C GLU A 216 -17.35 8.44 -32.53
N LEU A 217 -17.02 7.16 -32.82
CA LEU A 217 -17.93 6.03 -32.59
C LEU A 217 -18.30 5.84 -31.12
N ARG A 218 -17.34 6.09 -30.24
CA ARG A 218 -17.58 6.08 -28.76
C ARG A 218 -18.59 7.16 -28.39
N ASP A 219 -18.37 8.39 -28.85
CA ASP A 219 -19.21 9.53 -28.52
C ASP A 219 -20.62 9.38 -29.09
N GLU A 220 -20.74 8.90 -30.33
CA GLU A 220 -22.04 8.52 -30.92
C GLU A 220 -22.77 7.45 -30.11
N ARG A 221 -22.02 6.43 -29.61
CA ARG A 221 -22.58 5.36 -28.79
C ARG A 221 -23.08 5.90 -27.43
N ILE A 222 -22.30 6.75 -26.79
CA ILE A 222 -22.67 7.36 -25.50
C ILE A 222 -23.95 8.20 -25.68
N ALA A 223 -23.99 9.07 -26.70
CA ALA A 223 -25.16 9.89 -26.99
C ALA A 223 -26.41 9.04 -27.22
N ARG A 224 -26.29 7.94 -27.96
CA ARG A 224 -27.38 6.99 -28.20
C ARG A 224 -27.84 6.28 -26.92
N LEU A 225 -26.91 5.91 -26.01
CA LEU A 225 -27.25 5.29 -24.73
C LEU A 225 -27.95 6.29 -23.80
N GLU A 226 -27.49 7.53 -23.78
CA GLU A 226 -28.12 8.60 -22.99
C GLU A 226 -29.55 8.93 -23.46
N SER A 227 -29.76 8.93 -24.77
CA SER A 227 -31.10 9.16 -25.32
C SER A 227 -32.10 8.04 -25.03
N LYS A 228 -31.58 6.81 -24.87
CA LYS A 228 -32.43 5.62 -24.64
C LYS A 228 -32.65 5.28 -23.17
N THR A 229 -31.75 5.70 -22.27
CA THR A 229 -31.89 5.36 -20.84
C THR A 229 -32.88 6.31 -20.13
N THR A 230 -33.77 5.74 -19.33
CA THR A 230 -34.66 6.48 -18.43
C THR A 230 -34.11 6.51 -17.00
N LEU A 231 -33.11 5.68 -16.68
CA LEU A 231 -32.58 5.54 -15.33
C LEU A 231 -31.65 6.73 -14.97
N PRO A 232 -31.99 7.52 -13.93
CA PRO A 232 -31.18 8.69 -13.55
C PRO A 232 -29.72 8.39 -13.22
N ARG A 233 -29.44 7.22 -12.57
CA ARG A 233 -28.08 6.78 -12.28
C ARG A 233 -27.29 6.53 -13.57
N THR A 234 -27.86 5.82 -14.53
CA THR A 234 -27.21 5.53 -15.81
C THR A 234 -26.94 6.80 -16.61
N LYS A 235 -27.87 7.76 -16.64
CA LYS A 235 -27.66 9.07 -17.28
C LYS A 235 -26.48 9.81 -16.67
N ARG A 236 -26.41 9.87 -15.34
CA ARG A 236 -25.28 10.51 -14.63
C ARG A 236 -23.97 9.83 -14.94
N THR A 237 -23.91 8.49 -14.93
CA THR A 237 -22.71 7.73 -15.26
C THR A 237 -22.24 7.98 -16.69
N LEU A 238 -23.15 8.01 -17.65
CA LEU A 238 -22.82 8.29 -19.07
C LEU A 238 -22.34 9.73 -19.27
N ALA A 239 -22.95 10.70 -18.60
CA ALA A 239 -22.52 12.10 -18.62
C ALA A 239 -21.10 12.24 -18.01
N ALA A 240 -20.85 11.65 -16.85
CA ALA A 240 -19.53 11.63 -16.22
C ALA A 240 -18.48 10.96 -17.11
N PHE A 241 -18.83 9.85 -17.77
CA PHE A 241 -17.94 9.17 -18.73
C PHE A 241 -17.63 10.07 -19.94
N ARG A 242 -18.62 10.80 -20.46
CA ARG A 242 -18.42 11.74 -21.57
C ARG A 242 -17.46 12.87 -21.20
N GLU A 243 -17.64 13.46 -20.04
CA GLU A 243 -16.76 14.54 -19.56
C GLU A 243 -15.34 14.04 -19.29
N ALA A 244 -15.18 12.88 -18.67
CA ALA A 244 -13.88 12.23 -18.49
C ALA A 244 -13.19 11.94 -19.83
N ALA A 245 -13.93 11.53 -20.85
CA ALA A 245 -13.43 11.23 -22.18
C ALA A 245 -12.97 12.47 -22.97
N LYS A 246 -13.50 13.67 -22.65
CA LYS A 246 -13.05 14.95 -23.22
C LYS A 246 -11.74 15.47 -22.58
N GLY A 247 -11.36 14.95 -21.48
CA GLY A 247 -10.31 15.13 -20.49
C GLY A 247 -8.98 15.79 -20.86
N GLY A 248 -8.97 16.94 -21.49
CA GLY A 248 -7.76 17.64 -21.92
C GLY A 248 -6.80 18.01 -20.77
N ALA A 249 -7.27 18.63 -19.70
CA ALA A 249 -6.43 19.09 -18.61
C ALA A 249 -5.89 17.92 -17.74
N SER A 250 -6.73 16.93 -17.44
CA SER A 250 -6.31 15.75 -16.64
C SER A 250 -5.31 14.86 -17.39
N VAL A 251 -5.47 14.69 -18.71
CA VAL A 251 -4.53 13.94 -19.54
C VAL A 251 -3.19 14.66 -19.62
N ASN A 252 -3.17 15.99 -19.78
CA ASN A 252 -1.93 16.76 -19.77
C ASN A 252 -1.20 16.69 -18.44
N LEU A 253 -1.94 16.71 -17.34
CA LEU A 253 -1.38 16.56 -15.99
C LEU A 253 -0.78 15.14 -15.80
N LEU A 254 -1.46 14.10 -16.28
CA LEU A 254 -0.93 12.73 -16.28
C LEU A 254 0.32 12.60 -17.15
N LYS A 255 0.34 13.24 -18.32
CA LYS A 255 1.54 13.29 -19.18
C LYS A 255 2.71 13.94 -18.45
N SER A 256 2.50 15.05 -17.75
CA SER A 256 3.56 15.70 -16.97
C SER A 256 4.09 14.82 -15.84
N VAL A 257 3.20 14.05 -15.18
CA VAL A 257 3.58 13.05 -14.16
C VAL A 257 4.42 11.93 -14.76
N ALA A 258 4.03 11.43 -15.94
CA ALA A 258 4.71 10.31 -16.61
C ALA A 258 6.06 10.70 -17.24
N SER A 259 6.17 11.93 -17.74
CA SER A 259 7.38 12.43 -18.42
C SER A 259 8.45 13.00 -17.49
N ALA A 260 8.16 13.14 -16.19
CA ALA A 260 9.13 13.67 -15.26
C ALA A 260 10.29 12.70 -15.02
N GLU A 261 11.51 13.20 -15.05
CA GLU A 261 12.72 12.41 -14.82
C GLU A 261 12.72 11.74 -13.44
N PRO A 262 13.14 10.46 -13.35
CA PRO A 262 13.30 9.80 -12.06
C PRO A 262 14.43 10.46 -11.25
N PRO A 263 14.38 10.43 -9.90
CA PRO A 263 15.48 10.90 -9.07
C PRO A 263 16.72 10.04 -9.30
N THR A 264 17.90 10.58 -9.01
CA THR A 264 19.16 9.82 -9.01
C THR A 264 19.43 9.22 -7.64
N ILE A 265 20.27 8.17 -7.57
CA ILE A 265 20.68 7.57 -6.28
C ILE A 265 21.41 8.55 -5.40
N ASP A 266 22.21 9.46 -5.98
CA ASP A 266 22.98 10.44 -5.23
C ASP A 266 22.11 11.33 -4.34
N SER A 267 20.85 11.55 -4.76
CA SER A 267 19.89 12.29 -3.95
C SER A 267 19.48 11.58 -2.64
N PHE A 268 19.79 10.29 -2.49
CA PHE A 268 19.49 9.48 -1.31
C PHE A 268 20.74 9.02 -0.55
N ALA A 269 21.94 9.34 -1.04
CA ALA A 269 23.19 8.76 -0.58
C ALA A 269 23.43 8.89 0.92
N ASN A 270 23.08 10.05 1.50
CA ASN A 270 23.28 10.31 2.93
C ASN A 270 22.28 9.63 3.85
N ASP A 271 21.20 9.07 3.30
CA ASP A 271 20.07 8.52 4.05
C ASP A 271 20.08 6.99 4.06
N LEU A 272 20.99 6.37 3.29
CA LEU A 272 21.12 4.91 3.19
C LEU A 272 22.25 4.41 4.08
N ALA A 273 22.06 3.22 4.69
CA ALA A 273 23.14 2.54 5.38
C ALA A 273 24.29 2.25 4.41
N PRO A 274 25.58 2.31 4.87
CA PRO A 274 26.73 2.12 3.99
C PRO A 274 26.69 0.82 3.16
N ASP A 275 26.32 -0.30 3.77
CA ASP A 275 26.22 -1.58 3.08
C ASP A 275 25.08 -1.58 2.03
N THR A 276 23.96 -0.96 2.35
CA THR A 276 22.83 -0.77 1.44
C THR A 276 23.23 0.14 0.29
N GLN A 277 23.89 1.25 0.59
CA GLN A 277 24.39 2.17 -0.42
C GLN A 277 25.39 1.49 -1.37
N ALA A 278 26.38 0.78 -0.81
CA ALA A 278 27.37 0.04 -1.60
C ALA A 278 26.72 -0.97 -2.55
N TYR A 279 25.72 -1.73 -2.06
CA TYR A 279 24.98 -2.68 -2.89
C TYR A 279 24.16 -1.98 -3.99
N LEU A 280 23.43 -0.93 -3.65
CA LEU A 280 22.53 -0.24 -4.57
C LEU A 280 23.28 0.58 -5.63
N THR A 281 24.49 1.03 -5.31
CA THR A 281 25.34 1.78 -6.24
C THR A 281 26.32 0.90 -7.02
N ALA A 282 26.48 -0.39 -6.64
CA ALA A 282 27.37 -1.30 -7.36
C ALA A 282 26.99 -1.41 -8.86
N PRO A 283 27.96 -1.43 -9.77
CA PRO A 283 27.70 -1.60 -11.20
C PRO A 283 26.96 -2.93 -11.43
N VAL A 284 25.76 -2.86 -11.97
CA VAL A 284 25.04 -4.05 -12.42
C VAL A 284 25.60 -4.43 -13.78
N ASN A 285 26.13 -5.65 -13.87
CA ASN A 285 26.71 -6.28 -15.06
C ASN A 285 26.72 -5.40 -16.33
N GLN A 286 27.87 -5.26 -16.95
CA GLN A 286 28.24 -4.32 -18.01
C GLN A 286 27.27 -4.12 -19.21
N ASN A 287 26.16 -4.86 -19.27
CA ASN A 287 25.16 -4.81 -20.35
C ASN A 287 23.86 -4.07 -20.03
N THR A 288 23.66 -3.63 -18.81
CA THR A 288 22.41 -2.94 -18.43
C THR A 288 22.70 -1.63 -17.75
N GLY A 289 23.15 -0.63 -18.41
CA GLY A 289 23.52 0.70 -17.90
C GLY A 289 23.20 0.93 -16.41
N ALA A 290 24.03 1.59 -15.66
CA ALA A 290 23.99 1.81 -14.22
C ALA A 290 22.68 2.48 -13.73
N LEU A 291 21.55 1.79 -13.78
CA LEU A 291 20.35 2.20 -13.09
C LEU A 291 20.53 1.83 -11.61
N SER A 292 20.45 2.82 -10.76
CA SER A 292 20.47 2.64 -9.32
C SER A 292 19.33 1.70 -8.92
N ARG A 293 19.67 0.53 -8.39
CA ARG A 293 18.69 -0.48 -7.96
C ARG A 293 17.67 0.08 -6.98
N PHE A 294 18.07 1.01 -6.13
CA PHE A 294 17.14 1.63 -5.17
C PHE A 294 16.06 2.45 -5.89
N VAL A 295 16.44 3.23 -6.90
CA VAL A 295 15.48 4.00 -7.70
C VAL A 295 14.56 3.06 -8.48
N ASP A 296 15.11 1.99 -9.06
CA ASP A 296 14.31 0.98 -9.76
C ASP A 296 13.35 0.24 -8.82
N LEU A 297 13.78 -0.08 -7.61
CA LEU A 297 12.90 -0.66 -6.58
C LEU A 297 11.75 0.28 -6.23
N GLY A 298 12.01 1.59 -6.15
CA GLY A 298 11.01 2.62 -5.83
C GLY A 298 10.12 3.04 -7.00
N ARG A 299 10.49 2.72 -8.23
CA ARG A 299 9.79 3.18 -9.45
C ARG A 299 8.27 2.99 -9.44
N PRO A 300 7.70 1.85 -9.00
CA PRO A 300 6.25 1.69 -8.93
C PRO A 300 5.57 2.71 -8.00
N LEU A 301 6.28 3.15 -6.96
CA LEU A 301 5.77 4.08 -5.95
C LEU A 301 6.02 5.55 -6.32
N GLU A 302 7.05 5.83 -7.13
CA GLU A 302 7.35 7.17 -7.62
C GLU A 302 6.15 7.79 -8.34
N THR A 303 5.46 6.99 -9.17
CA THR A 303 4.27 7.48 -9.88
C THR A 303 3.13 7.82 -8.93
N ILE A 304 2.91 7.03 -7.89
CA ILE A 304 1.90 7.33 -6.87
C ILE A 304 2.23 8.67 -6.22
N LEU A 305 3.49 8.86 -5.79
CA LEU A 305 3.93 10.11 -5.15
C LEU A 305 3.80 11.32 -6.09
N ARG A 306 4.11 11.16 -7.37
CA ARG A 306 3.91 12.20 -8.37
C ARG A 306 2.44 12.53 -8.60
N CYS A 307 1.56 11.53 -8.63
CA CYS A 307 0.12 11.75 -8.70
C CYS A 307 -0.40 12.52 -7.47
N PHE A 308 0.15 12.25 -6.29
CA PHE A 308 -0.16 13.02 -5.08
C PHE A 308 0.36 14.46 -5.21
N GLN A 309 1.63 14.64 -5.59
CA GLN A 309 2.23 15.98 -5.77
C GLN A 309 1.50 16.82 -6.80
N ALA A 310 1.08 16.22 -7.89
CA ALA A 310 0.31 16.87 -8.94
C ALA A 310 -1.18 17.09 -8.56
N GLY A 311 -1.64 16.60 -7.40
CA GLY A 311 -3.01 16.75 -6.94
C GLY A 311 -4.05 15.98 -7.75
N VAL A 312 -3.63 14.99 -8.56
CA VAL A 312 -4.54 14.17 -9.38
C VAL A 312 -5.09 12.96 -8.62
N SER A 313 -4.51 12.62 -7.49
CA SER A 313 -4.95 11.54 -6.63
C SER A 313 -4.92 11.94 -5.16
N ALA A 314 -5.82 11.37 -4.36
CA ALA A 314 -5.90 11.57 -2.92
C ALA A 314 -5.44 10.34 -2.14
N SER A 315 -5.66 9.13 -2.69
CA SER A 315 -5.24 7.89 -2.07
C SER A 315 -4.76 6.86 -3.08
N ALA A 316 -3.93 5.93 -2.59
CA ALA A 316 -3.47 4.81 -3.38
C ALA A 316 -3.36 3.53 -2.54
N THR A 317 -3.45 2.38 -3.22
CA THR A 317 -3.04 1.09 -2.69
C THR A 317 -1.90 0.53 -3.52
N TYR A 318 -0.97 -0.15 -2.86
CA TYR A 318 0.15 -0.84 -3.48
C TYR A 318 0.34 -2.20 -2.80
N ALA A 319 0.59 -3.26 -3.56
CA ALA A 319 0.90 -4.57 -3.02
C ALA A 319 2.18 -5.15 -3.63
N GLN A 320 2.97 -5.82 -2.81
CA GLN A 320 4.12 -6.61 -3.22
C GLN A 320 3.94 -8.05 -2.74
N GLY A 321 3.99 -9.01 -3.66
CA GLY A 321 3.98 -10.45 -3.34
C GLY A 321 5.33 -10.98 -2.89
N GLY A 322 5.38 -12.30 -2.67
CA GLY A 322 6.60 -13.04 -2.30
C GLY A 322 6.69 -13.37 -0.82
N PHE A 323 5.64 -13.10 -0.03
CA PHE A 323 5.63 -13.35 1.41
C PHE A 323 4.97 -14.68 1.79
N ASP A 324 4.40 -15.43 0.85
CA ASP A 324 3.81 -16.75 1.12
C ASP A 324 4.87 -17.86 1.07
N THR A 325 5.61 -18.01 2.18
CA THR A 325 6.87 -18.76 2.24
C THR A 325 6.74 -20.10 2.98
N HIS A 326 5.99 -21.04 2.39
CA HIS A 326 5.81 -22.39 2.91
C HIS A 326 7.02 -23.32 2.73
N SER A 327 8.08 -22.87 2.03
CA SER A 327 9.35 -23.52 1.89
C SER A 327 10.48 -22.49 1.89
N ASP A 328 11.67 -22.88 2.31
CA ASP A 328 12.88 -22.02 2.32
C ASP A 328 12.64 -20.61 2.86
N HIS A 329 11.89 -20.53 3.95
CA HIS A 329 11.35 -19.29 4.52
C HIS A 329 12.41 -18.22 4.70
N ASP A 330 13.55 -18.53 5.28
CA ASP A 330 14.57 -17.55 5.64
C ASP A 330 15.07 -16.76 4.43
N VAL A 331 15.31 -17.46 3.33
CA VAL A 331 15.79 -16.85 2.08
C VAL A 331 14.64 -16.14 1.36
N ALA A 332 13.51 -16.80 1.21
CA ALA A 332 12.37 -16.26 0.46
C ALA A 332 11.78 -15.01 1.17
N GLN A 333 11.55 -15.11 2.48
CA GLN A 333 11.02 -14.00 3.28
C GLN A 333 12.04 -12.84 3.36
N GLY A 334 13.34 -13.15 3.55
CA GLY A 334 14.41 -12.16 3.53
C GLY A 334 14.48 -11.40 2.22
N ASN A 335 14.35 -12.11 1.08
CA ASN A 335 14.31 -11.48 -0.24
C ASN A 335 13.11 -10.53 -0.39
N ALA A 336 11.92 -10.99 -0.06
CA ALA A 336 10.70 -10.18 -0.18
C ALA A 336 10.74 -8.97 0.76
N LEU A 337 11.14 -9.19 2.01
CA LEU A 337 11.16 -8.17 3.06
C LEU A 337 12.20 -7.09 2.79
N SER A 338 13.41 -7.47 2.31
CA SER A 338 14.47 -6.53 1.96
C SER A 338 14.02 -5.53 0.90
N VAL A 339 13.36 -6.02 -0.15
CA VAL A 339 12.81 -5.18 -1.23
C VAL A 339 11.66 -4.31 -0.72
N PHE A 340 10.80 -4.85 0.13
CA PHE A 340 9.64 -4.13 0.64
C PHE A 340 10.05 -2.97 1.56
N LEU A 341 10.96 -3.21 2.50
CA LEU A 341 11.48 -2.15 3.39
C LEU A 341 12.28 -1.09 2.62
N ALA A 342 13.05 -1.49 1.61
CA ALA A 342 13.73 -0.54 0.74
C ALA A 342 12.72 0.35 -0.03
N ARG A 343 11.61 -0.21 -0.52
CA ARG A 343 10.51 0.55 -1.13
C ARG A 343 9.83 1.49 -0.14
N LEU A 344 9.60 1.04 1.07
CA LEU A 344 9.04 1.91 2.12
C LEU A 344 9.99 3.06 2.45
N ARG A 345 11.28 2.78 2.60
CA ARG A 345 12.32 3.83 2.77
C ARG A 345 12.32 4.80 1.59
N TYR A 346 12.24 4.31 0.36
CA TYR A 346 12.13 5.15 -0.83
C TYR A 346 10.93 6.11 -0.73
N VAL A 347 9.75 5.60 -0.37
CA VAL A 347 8.55 6.43 -0.22
C VAL A 347 8.76 7.53 0.81
N LEU A 348 9.33 7.20 1.97
CA LEU A 348 9.55 8.16 3.05
C LEU A 348 10.52 9.27 2.62
N LEU A 349 11.67 8.91 2.05
CA LEU A 349 12.68 9.86 1.58
C LEU A 349 12.15 10.71 0.42
N ARG A 350 11.51 10.05 -0.54
CA ARG A 350 10.98 10.75 -1.71
C ARG A 350 9.82 11.68 -1.38
N ALA A 351 8.94 11.28 -0.48
CA ALA A 351 7.89 12.15 0.03
C ALA A 351 8.44 13.39 0.73
N GLN A 352 9.56 13.25 1.47
CA GLN A 352 10.28 14.38 2.07
C GLN A 352 10.80 15.35 1.00
N GLN A 353 11.49 14.83 -0.03
CA GLN A 353 12.02 15.64 -1.15
C GLN A 353 10.90 16.36 -1.92
N MET A 354 9.73 15.74 -2.03
CA MET A 354 8.58 16.30 -2.75
C MET A 354 7.69 17.21 -1.90
N GLY A 355 8.01 17.44 -0.63
CA GLY A 355 7.19 18.23 0.29
C GLY A 355 5.84 17.58 0.64
N LEU A 356 5.74 16.26 0.53
CA LEU A 356 4.53 15.49 0.83
C LEU A 356 4.55 14.88 2.24
N ARG A 357 5.72 14.77 2.88
CA ARG A 357 5.92 13.98 4.09
C ARG A 357 4.94 14.32 5.22
N ASP A 358 4.73 15.61 5.46
CA ASP A 358 3.84 16.11 6.53
C ASP A 358 2.34 16.00 6.20
N LYS A 359 2.02 15.55 4.98
CA LYS A 359 0.64 15.39 4.48
C LYS A 359 0.30 13.95 4.12
N LEU A 360 1.28 13.03 4.20
CA LEU A 360 1.14 11.65 3.74
C LEU A 360 0.94 10.70 4.91
N PHE A 361 -0.25 10.10 4.97
CA PHE A 361 -0.51 8.94 5.81
C PHE A 361 -0.09 7.67 5.07
N ILE A 362 0.66 6.79 5.74
CA ILE A 362 1.03 5.48 5.22
C ILE A 362 0.59 4.41 6.20
N MET A 363 -0.20 3.45 5.71
CA MET A 363 -0.54 2.22 6.41
C MET A 363 0.19 1.06 5.74
N VAL A 364 0.95 0.29 6.51
CA VAL A 364 1.73 -0.85 6.01
C VAL A 364 1.25 -2.11 6.70
N THR A 365 0.76 -3.08 5.93
CA THR A 365 0.16 -4.31 6.44
C THR A 365 0.63 -5.54 5.69
N SER A 366 0.26 -6.71 6.19
CA SER A 366 0.35 -7.99 5.48
C SER A 366 -0.90 -8.81 5.77
N ASP A 367 -1.19 -9.85 5.02
CA ASP A 367 -2.39 -10.70 5.16
C ASP A 367 -2.57 -11.19 6.61
N PHE A 368 -1.50 -11.68 7.18
CA PHE A 368 -1.31 -12.22 8.54
C PHE A 368 0.20 -12.40 8.81
N GLY A 369 0.59 -13.13 9.84
CA GLY A 369 1.98 -13.46 10.14
C GLY A 369 2.39 -14.87 9.74
N ARG A 370 3.52 -15.34 10.29
CA ARG A 370 4.06 -16.67 10.05
C ARG A 370 4.21 -17.45 11.36
N THR A 371 4.05 -18.77 11.29
CA THR A 371 4.15 -19.66 12.46
C THR A 371 5.47 -19.48 13.20
N PRO A 372 5.48 -19.64 14.55
CA PRO A 372 6.70 -19.53 15.35
C PRO A 372 7.71 -20.63 15.06
N ARG A 373 7.33 -21.69 14.35
CA ARG A 373 8.17 -22.86 14.04
C ARG A 373 8.22 -23.12 12.55
N TYR A 374 9.30 -23.69 12.11
CA TYR A 374 9.44 -24.18 10.74
C TYR A 374 8.67 -25.49 10.52
N ASN A 375 8.11 -25.65 9.34
CA ASN A 375 7.55 -26.90 8.87
C ASN A 375 8.64 -27.82 8.28
N THR A 376 8.26 -28.99 7.78
CA THR A 376 9.21 -29.99 7.22
C THR A 376 9.94 -29.51 5.96
N GLY A 377 9.42 -28.50 5.26
CA GLY A 377 10.05 -27.89 4.09
C GLY A 377 10.92 -26.66 4.39
N ASN A 378 11.33 -26.46 5.66
CA ASN A 378 12.00 -25.25 6.12
C ASN A 378 11.21 -23.96 5.81
N GLY A 379 9.90 -24.09 5.62
CA GLY A 379 8.98 -22.98 5.50
C GLY A 379 8.33 -22.63 6.83
N LYS A 380 7.55 -21.57 6.85
CA LYS A 380 6.62 -21.26 7.93
C LYS A 380 5.21 -21.13 7.38
N ASP A 381 4.25 -21.74 8.07
CA ASP A 381 2.86 -21.70 7.67
C ASP A 381 2.15 -20.42 8.13
N HIS A 382 0.87 -20.27 7.80
CA HIS A 382 0.08 -19.11 8.15
C HIS A 382 -0.14 -19.01 9.67
N TRP A 383 -0.05 -17.80 10.18
CA TRP A 383 -0.25 -17.49 11.58
C TRP A 383 -1.11 -16.23 11.72
N ASN A 384 -2.18 -16.32 12.51
CA ASN A 384 -3.15 -15.23 12.65
C ASN A 384 -2.66 -13.98 13.38
N VAL A 385 -1.40 -13.94 13.81
CA VAL A 385 -0.84 -12.79 14.52
C VAL A 385 0.19 -12.07 13.65
N THR A 386 -0.01 -10.77 13.47
CA THR A 386 0.83 -9.92 12.61
C THR A 386 1.15 -8.58 13.25
N SER A 387 1.85 -7.74 12.50
CA SER A 387 2.16 -6.35 12.85
C SER A 387 1.71 -5.38 11.76
N THR A 388 1.57 -4.11 12.10
CA THR A 388 1.24 -3.02 11.17
C THR A 388 2.12 -1.82 11.47
N LEU A 389 2.62 -1.13 10.45
CA LEU A 389 3.36 0.12 10.59
C LEU A 389 2.49 1.29 10.12
N LEU A 390 2.50 2.37 10.88
CA LEU A 390 1.75 3.58 10.57
C LEU A 390 2.66 4.80 10.59
N PHE A 391 2.50 5.67 9.59
CA PHE A 391 3.17 6.95 9.48
C PHE A 391 2.16 8.04 9.11
N GLY A 392 2.41 9.25 9.50
CA GLY A 392 1.66 10.41 8.99
C GLY A 392 1.25 11.41 10.06
N PRO A 393 0.65 12.52 9.63
CA PRO A 393 0.22 13.59 10.53
C PRO A 393 -0.82 13.07 11.54
N GLY A 394 -0.63 13.42 12.81
CA GLY A 394 -1.49 12.94 13.90
C GLY A 394 -1.23 11.50 14.35
N ILE A 395 -0.26 10.79 13.75
CA ILE A 395 0.26 9.52 14.26
C ILE A 395 1.43 9.81 15.19
N ARG A 396 1.28 9.49 16.46
CA ARG A 396 2.38 9.59 17.42
C ARG A 396 3.35 8.44 17.17
N GLY A 397 4.43 8.71 16.45
CA GLY A 397 5.51 7.76 16.19
C GLY A 397 6.45 7.56 17.38
N GLY A 398 7.58 6.86 17.13
CA GLY A 398 8.60 6.59 18.12
C GLY A 398 8.18 5.59 19.20
N ARG A 399 7.29 4.66 18.88
CA ARG A 399 6.78 3.68 19.82
C ARG A 399 6.23 2.42 19.15
N ALA A 400 6.18 1.34 19.93
CA ALA A 400 5.35 0.18 19.63
C ALA A 400 4.17 0.09 20.60
N ILE A 401 3.03 -0.40 20.13
CA ILE A 401 1.84 -0.74 20.92
C ILE A 401 1.53 -2.22 20.68
N GLY A 402 1.12 -2.90 21.75
CA GLY A 402 0.93 -4.35 21.69
C GLY A 402 2.27 -5.10 21.66
N LYS A 403 2.19 -6.40 21.81
CA LYS A 403 3.35 -7.30 21.85
C LYS A 403 2.90 -8.72 21.60
N THR A 404 3.81 -9.58 21.16
CA THR A 404 3.61 -11.03 21.22
C THR A 404 4.41 -11.65 22.36
N ASP A 405 3.99 -12.82 22.82
CA ASP A 405 4.75 -13.63 23.77
C ASP A 405 5.91 -14.38 23.08
N GLU A 406 6.68 -15.15 23.85
CA GLU A 406 7.81 -15.93 23.34
C GLU A 406 7.39 -17.03 22.34
N GLY A 407 6.11 -17.38 22.25
CA GLY A 407 5.53 -18.28 21.29
C GLY A 407 4.88 -17.57 20.10
N HIS A 408 5.11 -16.25 19.95
CA HIS A 408 4.52 -15.41 18.91
C HIS A 408 2.99 -15.37 18.94
N LYS A 409 2.38 -15.45 20.14
CA LYS A 409 0.95 -15.25 20.33
C LYS A 409 0.67 -13.80 20.72
N ALA A 410 -0.44 -13.26 20.24
CA ALA A 410 -0.87 -11.92 20.60
C ALA A 410 -1.14 -11.78 22.08
N LEU A 411 -0.48 -10.86 22.74
CA LEU A 411 -0.80 -10.41 24.09
C LEU A 411 -1.93 -9.38 24.04
N ARG A 412 -2.55 -9.13 25.20
CA ARG A 412 -3.62 -8.14 25.32
C ARG A 412 -3.06 -6.77 25.65
N VAL A 413 -3.78 -5.72 25.34
CA VAL A 413 -3.53 -4.36 25.82
C VAL A 413 -4.62 -3.95 26.81
N ALA A 414 -4.27 -3.20 27.82
CA ALA A 414 -5.25 -2.71 28.79
C ALA A 414 -6.22 -1.72 28.13
N ARG A 415 -7.52 -1.82 28.42
CA ARG A 415 -8.59 -1.01 27.81
C ARG A 415 -8.35 0.49 27.92
N GLY A 416 -7.95 0.97 29.10
CA GLY A 416 -7.71 2.39 29.35
C GLY A 416 -6.28 2.87 29.05
N ASN A 417 -5.35 1.94 28.76
CA ASN A 417 -3.95 2.26 28.48
C ASN A 417 -3.33 1.23 27.54
N VAL A 418 -3.43 1.47 26.25
CA VAL A 418 -2.95 0.56 25.21
C VAL A 418 -1.43 0.33 25.18
N THR A 419 -0.65 1.15 25.94
CA THR A 419 0.80 0.91 26.11
C THR A 419 1.09 -0.14 27.19
N GLN A 420 0.11 -0.46 28.03
CA GLN A 420 0.23 -1.51 29.02
C GLN A 420 -0.15 -2.85 28.40
N VAL A 421 0.82 -3.73 28.27
CA VAL A 421 0.63 -5.10 27.79
C VAL A 421 0.25 -6.01 28.94
N LEU A 422 -0.74 -6.85 28.72
CA LEU A 422 -1.29 -7.81 29.67
C LEU A 422 -1.17 -9.23 29.11
N PRO A 423 -1.06 -10.26 29.98
CA PRO A 423 -1.08 -11.65 29.57
C PRO A 423 -2.31 -11.99 28.72
N ASP A 424 -2.18 -12.97 27.82
CA ASP A 424 -3.26 -13.37 26.91
C ASP A 424 -4.58 -13.76 27.60
N LYS A 425 -4.50 -14.28 28.83
CA LYS A 425 -5.68 -14.69 29.63
C LYS A 425 -6.25 -13.59 30.52
N ASP A 426 -5.64 -12.40 30.56
CA ASP A 426 -6.11 -11.32 31.42
C ASP A 426 -7.40 -10.71 30.85
N THR A 427 -8.49 -10.79 31.61
CA THR A 427 -9.81 -10.30 31.21
C THR A 427 -9.94 -8.76 31.22
N ASN A 428 -8.99 -8.04 31.84
CA ASN A 428 -8.93 -6.59 31.82
C ASN A 428 -8.33 -6.04 30.52
N GLY A 429 -7.78 -6.92 29.70
CA GLY A 429 -7.18 -6.58 28.43
C GLY A 429 -8.03 -7.00 27.23
N VAL A 430 -7.68 -6.45 26.08
CA VAL A 430 -8.28 -6.73 24.77
C VAL A 430 -7.16 -7.09 23.78
N ARG A 431 -7.38 -8.09 22.93
CA ARG A 431 -6.51 -8.33 21.75
C ARG A 431 -6.78 -7.27 20.72
N ILE A 432 -5.74 -6.82 20.06
CA ILE A 432 -5.87 -5.86 18.97
C ILE A 432 -6.33 -6.63 17.72
N HIS A 433 -7.47 -6.23 17.15
CA HIS A 433 -7.99 -6.74 15.88
C HIS A 433 -7.92 -5.66 14.78
N PRO A 434 -7.99 -6.01 13.49
CA PRO A 434 -8.03 -5.04 12.39
C PRO A 434 -9.11 -3.97 12.54
N SER A 435 -10.28 -4.31 13.08
CA SER A 435 -11.39 -3.38 13.33
C SER A 435 -11.03 -2.25 14.30
N HIS A 436 -10.25 -2.52 15.36
CA HIS A 436 -9.76 -1.51 16.29
C HIS A 436 -8.87 -0.48 15.56
N LEU A 437 -7.93 -0.97 14.74
CA LEU A 437 -7.06 -0.13 13.91
C LEU A 437 -7.89 0.74 12.95
N HIS A 438 -8.83 0.13 12.23
CA HIS A 438 -9.68 0.85 11.27
C HIS A 438 -10.59 1.88 11.92
N ARG A 439 -11.09 1.63 13.14
CA ARG A 439 -11.86 2.62 13.89
C ARG A 439 -11.05 3.89 14.16
N GLU A 440 -9.83 3.73 14.63
CA GLU A 440 -8.94 4.85 14.89
C GLU A 440 -8.48 5.55 13.60
N LEU A 441 -8.13 4.80 12.56
CA LEU A 441 -7.74 5.40 11.28
C LEU A 441 -8.90 6.16 10.61
N ARG A 442 -10.14 5.65 10.67
CA ARG A 442 -11.32 6.40 10.18
C ARG A 442 -11.47 7.73 10.90
N ARG A 443 -11.22 7.77 12.21
CA ARG A 443 -11.24 8.98 13.02
C ARG A 443 -10.12 9.96 12.62
N VAL A 444 -8.87 9.53 12.60
CA VAL A 444 -7.71 10.38 12.28
C VAL A 444 -7.79 10.92 10.84
N LEU A 445 -8.25 10.11 9.90
CA LEU A 445 -8.46 10.50 8.51
C LEU A 445 -9.77 11.33 8.32
N GLY A 446 -10.60 11.47 9.36
CA GLY A 446 -11.89 12.17 9.33
C GLY A 446 -12.89 11.49 8.38
N VAL A 447 -12.74 10.19 8.14
CA VAL A 447 -13.68 9.38 7.36
C VAL A 447 -14.95 9.11 8.13
N ASP A 448 -14.87 9.01 9.45
CA ASP A 448 -15.99 8.85 10.38
C ASP A 448 -16.99 10.02 10.36
N GLN A 449 -16.59 11.18 9.84
CA GLN A 449 -17.43 12.36 9.68
C GLN A 449 -18.17 12.41 8.33
N THR A 450 -17.99 11.40 7.46
CA THR A 450 -18.63 11.40 6.14
C THR A 450 -20.05 10.90 6.19
N PRO A 451 -20.98 11.46 5.36
CA PRO A 451 -22.39 11.02 5.37
C PRO A 451 -22.60 9.55 4.99
N PHE A 452 -21.64 8.94 4.28
CA PHE A 452 -21.76 7.56 3.82
C PHE A 452 -21.22 6.52 4.82
N ILE A 453 -20.52 6.93 5.89
CA ILE A 453 -19.82 5.98 6.76
C ILE A 453 -20.77 5.05 7.50
N GLY A 454 -22.01 5.51 7.77
CA GLY A 454 -23.04 4.69 8.41
C GLY A 454 -23.48 3.46 7.61
N GLU A 455 -23.21 3.44 6.29
CA GLU A 455 -23.47 2.28 5.42
C GLU A 455 -22.39 1.19 5.56
N PHE A 456 -21.25 1.52 6.20
CA PHE A 456 -20.08 0.65 6.31
C PHE A 456 -19.64 0.46 7.77
N PRO A 457 -20.49 -0.09 8.65
CA PRO A 457 -20.17 -0.26 10.07
C PRO A 457 -19.03 -1.27 10.26
N LEU A 458 -18.16 -0.99 11.21
CA LEU A 458 -17.19 -1.96 11.72
C LEU A 458 -17.87 -2.92 12.72
N PRO A 459 -17.28 -4.10 13.03
CA PRO A 459 -17.85 -5.03 13.98
C PRO A 459 -18.21 -4.34 15.30
N ALA A 460 -19.46 -4.50 15.73
CA ALA A 460 -19.96 -3.89 16.98
C ALA A 460 -19.41 -4.58 18.24
N THR A 461 -18.93 -5.81 18.09
CA THR A 461 -18.36 -6.62 19.18
C THR A 461 -16.98 -6.12 19.63
N ASP A 462 -16.30 -5.37 18.80
CA ASP A 462 -14.98 -4.82 19.12
C ASP A 462 -15.15 -3.45 19.80
N GLU A 463 -14.81 -3.39 21.08
CA GLU A 463 -14.81 -2.15 21.83
C GLU A 463 -13.74 -1.16 21.31
N PRO A 464 -13.95 0.15 21.40
CA PRO A 464 -12.94 1.13 21.00
C PRO A 464 -11.64 1.00 21.79
N LEU A 465 -10.50 1.01 21.11
CA LEU A 465 -9.16 1.08 21.70
C LEU A 465 -8.45 2.34 21.19
N PRO A 466 -7.91 3.20 22.09
CA PRO A 466 -7.26 4.46 21.69
C PRO A 466 -5.83 4.21 21.17
N LEU A 467 -5.69 3.44 20.10
CA LEU A 467 -4.39 3.04 19.53
C LEU A 467 -3.58 4.24 19.01
N LEU A 468 -4.25 5.30 18.56
CA LEU A 468 -3.61 6.47 17.96
C LEU A 468 -3.67 7.72 18.87
N ALA A 469 -4.05 7.56 20.12
CA ALA A 469 -4.08 8.65 21.09
C ALA A 469 -2.67 9.07 21.57
#